data_d143024c7169707ec74319651a0e9ee1
#
_entry.id   d143024c7169707ec74319651a0e9ee1
#
_cell.length_a   1.000
_cell.length_b   1.000
_cell.length_c   1.000
_cell.angle_alpha   90.00
_cell.angle_beta   90.00
_cell.angle_gamma   90.00
#
_symmetry.space_group_name_H-M   'P 1'
#
loop_
_entity.id
_entity.type
_entity.pdbx_description
1 polymer ?
#
loop_
_entity_poly.entity_id
_entity_poly.type
_entity_poly.pdbx_seq_one_letter_code
_entity_poly.pdbx_strand_id
1 'polypeptide(L)'
;EDIPYEKMPIQHLGGAVIFANNAGQYYMAFVHDAFGHWTLSKGKIPEGIDPKDGTKAKVKEEIGIDINIVLDLGSNEYIANDPELGKIRKEVHYYLGESEFTKLNLAKKPGLDDAKWFKLDDILELNFYNDIFPIVTKAINFLNEKGN
;
A
#
# COMPACT_ATOMS: atom_id res chain seq x y z
N GLU A 1 -29.92 -10.91 -2.06
CA GLU A 1 -29.84 -11.23 -3.46
C GLU A 1 -28.46 -10.91 -4.02
N ASP A 2 -27.85 -11.88 -4.71
CA ASP A 2 -26.49 -11.74 -5.20
C ASP A 2 -26.42 -10.90 -6.46
N ILE A 3 -25.51 -9.93 -6.46
CA ILE A 3 -25.25 -9.11 -7.63
C ILE A 3 -24.14 -9.79 -8.45
N PRO A 4 -24.31 -9.98 -9.75
CA PRO A 4 -23.26 -10.55 -10.59
C PRO A 4 -21.98 -9.72 -10.49
N TYR A 5 -20.85 -10.40 -10.47
CA TYR A 5 -19.54 -9.76 -10.32
C TYR A 5 -19.33 -8.60 -11.31
N GLU A 6 -19.64 -8.82 -12.58
CA GLU A 6 -19.44 -7.82 -13.63
C GLU A 6 -20.37 -6.61 -13.51
N LYS A 7 -21.40 -6.70 -12.67
CA LYS A 7 -22.32 -5.58 -12.42
C LYS A 7 -22.03 -4.85 -11.12
N MET A 8 -21.09 -5.33 -10.32
CA MET A 8 -20.71 -4.66 -9.08
C MET A 8 -20.01 -3.34 -9.40
N PRO A 9 -20.33 -2.26 -8.69
CA PRO A 9 -19.56 -1.02 -8.85
C PRO A 9 -18.09 -1.26 -8.54
N ILE A 10 -17.20 -0.57 -9.25
CA ILE A 10 -15.76 -0.64 -9.03
C ILE A 10 -15.31 0.62 -8.31
N GLN A 11 -14.57 0.43 -7.23
CA GLN A 11 -13.93 1.52 -6.50
C GLN A 11 -12.43 1.38 -6.70
N HIS A 12 -11.80 2.45 -7.19
CA HIS A 12 -10.36 2.46 -7.45
C HIS A 12 -9.59 3.00 -6.27
N LEU A 13 -8.58 2.24 -5.85
CA LEU A 13 -7.66 2.64 -4.78
C LEU A 13 -6.24 2.62 -5.31
N GLY A 14 -5.38 3.42 -4.69
CA GLY A 14 -3.95 3.38 -4.94
C GLY A 14 -3.23 3.01 -3.66
N GLY A 15 -2.19 2.21 -3.78
CA GLY A 15 -1.38 1.81 -2.65
C GLY A 15 0.10 1.85 -2.99
N ALA A 16 0.95 1.84 -1.98
CA ALA A 16 2.38 1.94 -2.19
C ALA A 16 3.16 0.99 -1.30
N VAL A 17 4.14 0.32 -1.90
CA VAL A 17 5.25 -0.25 -1.16
C VAL A 17 6.30 0.86 -1.09
N ILE A 18 6.68 1.26 0.09
CA ILE A 18 7.54 2.42 0.30
C ILE A 18 8.91 1.96 0.78
N PHE A 19 9.96 2.43 0.09
CA PHE A 19 11.31 2.10 0.52
C PHE A 19 12.16 3.35 0.71
N ALA A 20 13.21 3.21 1.53
CA ALA A 20 14.22 4.24 1.71
C ALA A 20 15.58 3.57 1.86
N ASN A 21 16.62 4.28 1.46
CA ASN A 21 17.99 3.85 1.68
C ASN A 21 18.56 4.63 2.86
N ASN A 22 19.05 3.91 3.87
CA ASN A 22 19.72 4.55 5.01
C ASN A 22 21.08 3.89 5.20
N ALA A 23 22.14 4.66 4.99
CA ALA A 23 23.51 4.19 5.16
C ALA A 23 23.81 2.91 4.35
N GLY A 24 23.31 2.83 3.14
CA GLY A 24 23.54 1.70 2.24
C GLY A 24 22.60 0.52 2.43
N GLN A 25 21.66 0.59 3.38
CA GLN A 25 20.66 -0.46 3.59
C GLN A 25 19.29 0.00 3.19
N TYR A 26 18.52 -0.88 2.55
CA TYR A 26 17.13 -0.62 2.22
C TYR A 26 16.22 -0.96 3.40
N TYR A 27 15.23 -0.09 3.60
CA TYR A 27 14.14 -0.25 4.55
C TYR A 27 12.82 -0.11 3.81
N MET A 28 11.78 -0.75 4.30
CA MET A 28 10.43 -0.53 3.81
C MET A 28 9.51 -0.13 4.94
N ALA A 29 8.58 0.77 4.64
CA ALA A 29 7.60 1.24 5.62
C ALA A 29 6.28 0.50 5.46
N PHE A 30 5.73 0.03 6.58
CA PHE A 30 4.44 -0.63 6.62
C PHE A 30 3.58 -0.04 7.72
N VAL A 31 2.27 -0.19 7.58
CA VAL A 31 1.31 0.18 8.62
C VAL A 31 0.73 -1.09 9.23
N HIS A 32 0.36 -1.02 10.50
CA HIS A 32 -0.22 -2.15 11.24
C HIS A 32 -1.70 -1.89 11.48
N ASP A 33 -2.54 -2.89 11.24
CA ASP A 33 -3.97 -2.72 11.41
C ASP A 33 -4.50 -3.35 12.70
N ALA A 34 -5.77 -3.10 12.99
CA ALA A 34 -6.41 -3.57 14.20
C ALA A 34 -6.59 -5.10 14.26
N PHE A 35 -6.37 -5.80 13.14
CA PHE A 35 -6.50 -7.26 13.07
C PHE A 35 -5.16 -7.98 13.23
N GLY A 36 -4.09 -7.24 13.53
CA GLY A 36 -2.78 -7.82 13.76
C GLY A 36 -1.94 -8.05 12.53
N HIS A 37 -2.27 -7.41 11.43
CA HIS A 37 -1.52 -7.55 10.18
C HIS A 37 -0.72 -6.30 9.86
N TRP A 38 0.47 -6.49 9.30
CA TRP A 38 1.18 -5.43 8.62
C TRP A 38 0.67 -5.34 7.19
N THR A 39 0.49 -4.14 6.69
CA THR A 39 -0.11 -3.92 5.38
C THR A 39 0.45 -2.66 4.75
N LEU A 40 0.00 -2.37 3.54
CA LEU A 40 0.47 -1.24 2.77
C LEU A 40 -0.42 -0.02 2.96
N SER A 41 0.19 1.16 2.87
CA SER A 41 -0.55 2.41 2.86
C SER A 41 -1.34 2.50 1.56
N LYS A 42 -2.65 2.71 1.65
CA LYS A 42 -3.54 2.79 0.48
C LYS A 42 -4.78 3.60 0.79
N GLY A 43 -5.43 4.08 -0.25
CA GLY A 43 -6.68 4.81 -0.09
C GLY A 43 -7.38 5.01 -1.42
N LYS A 44 -8.61 5.51 -1.35
CA LYS A 44 -9.43 5.78 -2.53
C LYS A 44 -8.80 6.87 -3.38
N ILE A 45 -8.83 6.65 -4.70
CA ILE A 45 -8.40 7.66 -5.65
C ILE A 45 -9.65 8.35 -6.18
N PRO A 46 -9.81 9.66 -5.96
CA PRO A 46 -10.96 10.39 -6.47
C PRO A 46 -10.99 10.35 -7.99
N GLU A 47 -12.20 10.36 -8.54
CA GLU A 47 -12.39 10.39 -9.99
C GLU A 47 -11.70 11.62 -10.58
N GLY A 48 -11.00 11.44 -11.70
CA GLY A 48 -10.30 12.52 -12.36
C GLY A 48 -8.90 12.80 -11.85
N ILE A 49 -8.47 12.13 -10.78
CA ILE A 49 -7.13 12.27 -10.22
C ILE A 49 -6.23 11.16 -10.76
N ASP A 50 -5.03 11.52 -11.19
CA ASP A 50 -4.02 10.56 -11.63
C ASP A 50 -3.74 9.56 -10.50
N PRO A 51 -3.76 8.25 -10.77
CA PRO A 51 -3.54 7.24 -9.72
C PRO A 51 -2.21 7.39 -8.97
N LYS A 52 -1.15 7.81 -9.65
CA LYS A 52 0.14 8.04 -8.99
C LYS A 52 0.07 9.21 -8.03
N ASP A 53 -0.51 10.32 -8.48
CA ASP A 53 -0.66 11.51 -7.65
C ASP A 53 -1.58 11.24 -6.46
N GLY A 54 -2.68 10.53 -6.70
CA GLY A 54 -3.61 10.17 -5.64
C GLY A 54 -2.97 9.26 -4.60
N THR A 55 -2.13 8.32 -5.05
CA THR A 55 -1.40 7.44 -4.14
C THR A 55 -0.40 8.22 -3.29
N LYS A 56 0.35 9.15 -3.90
CA LYS A 56 1.28 10.00 -3.16
C LYS A 56 0.55 10.82 -2.09
N ALA A 57 -0.62 11.37 -2.43
CA ALA A 57 -1.42 12.14 -1.50
C ALA A 57 -1.92 11.27 -0.33
N LYS A 58 -2.32 10.04 -0.59
CA LYS A 58 -2.78 9.12 0.45
C LYS A 58 -1.67 8.71 1.39
N VAL A 59 -0.48 8.47 0.87
CA VAL A 59 0.69 8.17 1.70
C VAL A 59 1.02 9.36 2.61
N LYS A 60 1.01 10.55 2.06
CA LYS A 60 1.27 11.78 2.84
C LYS A 60 0.24 11.96 3.95
N GLU A 61 -1.04 11.75 3.63
CA GLU A 61 -2.12 11.85 4.59
C GLU A 61 -2.00 10.80 5.71
N GLU A 62 -1.68 9.56 5.35
CA GLU A 62 -1.71 8.44 6.29
C GLU A 62 -0.47 8.35 7.17
N ILE A 63 0.72 8.53 6.62
CA ILE A 63 1.97 8.36 7.37
C ILE A 63 2.93 9.54 7.26
N GLY A 64 2.51 10.63 6.65
CA GLY A 64 3.21 11.92 6.72
C GLY A 64 4.47 12.06 5.90
N ILE A 65 4.72 11.19 4.93
CA ILE A 65 5.93 11.26 4.13
C ILE A 65 5.64 11.48 2.65
N ASP A 66 6.63 12.04 1.95
CA ASP A 66 6.57 12.24 0.51
C ASP A 66 7.28 11.08 -0.19
N ILE A 67 6.72 10.62 -1.30
CA ILE A 67 7.33 9.54 -2.08
C ILE A 67 7.46 9.93 -3.54
N ASN A 68 8.45 9.37 -4.21
CA ASN A 68 8.60 9.41 -5.65
C ASN A 68 8.28 8.02 -6.20
N ILE A 69 7.38 7.94 -7.15
CA ILE A 69 6.99 6.65 -7.75
C ILE A 69 8.11 6.20 -8.70
N VAL A 70 8.62 4.98 -8.49
CA VAL A 70 9.72 4.45 -9.31
C VAL A 70 9.33 3.23 -10.12
N LEU A 71 8.24 2.54 -9.78
CA LEU A 71 7.84 1.33 -10.48
C LEU A 71 6.36 1.06 -10.27
N ASP A 72 5.71 0.52 -11.29
CA ASP A 72 4.34 0.03 -11.23
C ASP A 72 4.40 -1.44 -10.80
N LEU A 73 3.73 -1.80 -9.71
CA LEU A 73 3.74 -3.16 -9.18
C LEU A 73 2.51 -3.98 -9.58
N GLY A 74 1.60 -3.39 -10.36
CA GLY A 74 0.39 -4.07 -10.77
C GLY A 74 -0.77 -3.84 -9.81
N SER A 75 -1.85 -4.56 -10.03
CA SER A 75 -3.09 -4.37 -9.25
C SER A 75 -3.67 -5.69 -8.81
N ASN A 76 -4.52 -5.63 -7.80
CA ASN A 76 -5.37 -6.75 -7.41
C ASN A 76 -6.78 -6.24 -7.15
N GLU A 77 -7.73 -7.18 -7.04
CA GLU A 77 -9.11 -6.85 -6.75
C GLU A 77 -9.63 -7.71 -5.62
N TYR A 78 -10.55 -7.16 -4.87
CA TYR A 78 -11.31 -7.93 -3.88
C TYR A 78 -12.72 -7.37 -3.74
N ILE A 79 -13.62 -8.21 -3.22
CA ILE A 79 -15.00 -7.81 -2.99
C ILE A 79 -15.12 -7.31 -1.56
N ALA A 80 -15.80 -6.18 -1.38
CA ALA A 80 -16.06 -5.60 -0.08
C ALA A 80 -17.54 -5.24 0.03
N ASN A 81 -18.02 -5.07 1.27
CA ASN A 81 -19.37 -4.60 1.54
C ASN A 81 -19.33 -3.11 1.86
N ASP A 82 -19.98 -2.32 1.01
CA ASP A 82 -20.11 -0.88 1.21
C ASP A 82 -21.45 -0.61 1.90
N PRO A 83 -21.48 0.26 2.93
CA PRO A 83 -22.73 0.54 3.65
C PRO A 83 -23.85 1.12 2.78
N GLU A 84 -23.49 1.81 1.69
CA GLU A 84 -24.47 2.43 0.80
C GLU A 84 -24.75 1.61 -0.46
N LEU A 85 -23.70 1.03 -1.03
CA LEU A 85 -23.76 0.38 -2.35
C LEU A 85 -23.93 -1.14 -2.28
N GLY A 86 -23.80 -1.74 -1.11
CA GLY A 86 -23.78 -3.19 -0.97
C GLY A 86 -22.43 -3.77 -1.41
N LYS A 87 -22.45 -4.88 -2.12
CA LYS A 87 -21.21 -5.51 -2.59
C LYS A 87 -20.60 -4.70 -3.72
N ILE A 88 -19.32 -4.37 -3.57
CA ILE A 88 -18.55 -3.64 -4.57
C ILE A 88 -17.22 -4.34 -4.82
N ARG A 89 -16.63 -4.08 -5.99
CA ARG A 89 -15.27 -4.51 -6.28
C ARG A 89 -14.33 -3.38 -5.91
N LYS A 90 -13.28 -3.69 -5.18
CA LYS A 90 -12.19 -2.73 -4.92
C LYS A 90 -10.99 -3.16 -5.74
N GLU A 91 -10.55 -2.29 -6.61
CA GLU A 91 -9.34 -2.50 -7.40
C GLU A 91 -8.25 -1.60 -6.83
N VAL A 92 -7.17 -2.22 -6.36
CA VAL A 92 -6.03 -1.48 -5.80
C VAL A 92 -4.87 -1.57 -6.76
N HIS A 93 -4.38 -0.42 -7.20
CA HIS A 93 -3.19 -0.35 -8.04
C HIS A 93 -2.00 0.01 -7.15
N TYR A 94 -0.95 -0.80 -7.19
CA TYR A 94 0.20 -0.65 -6.31
C TYR A 94 1.41 -0.10 -7.05
N TYR A 95 2.15 0.78 -6.37
CA TYR A 95 3.37 1.38 -6.88
C TYR A 95 4.48 1.19 -5.87
N LEU A 96 5.72 1.16 -6.36
CA LEU A 96 6.91 1.24 -5.51
C LEU A 96 7.28 2.72 -5.41
N GLY A 97 7.34 3.22 -4.19
CA GLY A 97 7.67 4.63 -3.94
C GLY A 97 8.94 4.76 -3.10
N GLU A 98 9.78 5.70 -3.50
CA GLU A 98 11.01 6.00 -2.76
C GLU A 98 10.80 7.21 -1.86
N SER A 99 11.26 7.11 -0.62
CA SER A 99 11.21 8.19 0.37
C SER A 99 12.57 8.36 1.02
N GLU A 100 12.77 9.49 1.68
CA GLU A 100 13.86 9.62 2.61
C GLU A 100 13.56 8.76 3.84
N PHE A 101 14.60 8.29 4.50
CA PHE A 101 14.46 7.53 5.75
C PHE A 101 14.20 8.52 6.88
N THR A 102 12.92 8.77 7.13
CA THR A 102 12.51 9.80 8.08
C THR A 102 11.39 9.27 8.97
N LYS A 103 11.07 10.00 10.02
CA LYS A 103 10.02 9.60 10.97
C LYS A 103 8.67 9.47 10.26
N LEU A 104 7.96 8.38 10.55
CA LEU A 104 6.60 8.17 10.10
C LEU A 104 5.64 8.78 11.10
N ASN A 105 4.64 9.52 10.60
CA ASN A 105 3.62 10.17 11.43
C ASN A 105 2.27 9.59 11.07
N LEU A 106 1.87 8.56 11.81
CA LEU A 106 0.60 7.88 11.54
C LEU A 106 -0.57 8.81 11.87
N ALA A 107 -1.47 8.98 10.91
CA ALA A 107 -2.68 9.75 11.11
C ALA A 107 -3.60 9.02 12.11
N LYS A 108 -4.30 9.81 12.93
CA LYS A 108 -5.27 9.25 13.88
C LYS A 108 -6.54 8.91 13.12
N LYS A 109 -6.71 7.62 12.81
CA LYS A 109 -7.93 7.13 12.19
C LYS A 109 -8.18 5.69 12.62
N PRO A 110 -9.44 5.23 12.61
CA PRO A 110 -9.76 3.87 12.99
C PRO A 110 -9.07 2.87 12.06
N GLY A 111 -8.67 1.74 12.61
CA GLY A 111 -8.18 0.62 11.84
C GLY A 111 -6.67 0.50 11.73
N LEU A 112 -5.92 1.57 11.99
CA LEU A 112 -4.46 1.52 11.99
C LEU A 112 -3.92 1.95 13.35
N ASP A 113 -2.95 1.20 13.88
CA ASP A 113 -2.41 1.48 15.21
C ASP A 113 -0.89 1.67 15.24
N ASP A 114 -0.18 1.45 14.13
CA ASP A 114 1.27 1.63 14.10
C ASP A 114 1.76 1.83 12.67
N ALA A 115 2.95 2.40 12.54
CA ALA A 115 3.67 2.53 11.27
C ALA A 115 5.16 2.44 11.58
N LYS A 116 5.88 1.59 10.84
CA LYS A 116 7.30 1.36 11.09
C LYS A 116 8.09 1.11 9.83
N TRP A 117 9.37 1.46 9.89
CA TRP A 117 10.38 1.05 8.92
C TRP A 117 10.94 -0.31 9.33
N PHE A 118 11.09 -1.21 8.37
CA PHE A 118 11.69 -2.53 8.57
C PHE A 118 12.83 -2.74 7.60
N LYS A 119 13.91 -3.37 8.07
CA LYS A 119 15.00 -3.80 7.18
C LYS A 119 14.48 -4.88 6.24
N LEU A 120 15.01 -4.94 5.02
CA LEU A 120 14.57 -5.96 4.06
C LEU A 120 14.66 -7.37 4.64
N ASP A 121 15.71 -7.67 5.40
CA ASP A 121 15.91 -9.00 5.98
C ASP A 121 14.80 -9.43 6.93
N ASP A 122 14.07 -8.47 7.51
CA ASP A 122 13.05 -8.75 8.51
C ASP A 122 11.64 -8.80 7.93
N ILE A 123 11.47 -8.42 6.66
CA ILE A 123 10.14 -8.22 6.08
C ILE A 123 9.36 -9.51 5.89
N LEU A 124 10.02 -10.58 5.42
CA LEU A 124 9.33 -11.83 5.11
C LEU A 124 8.79 -12.54 6.33
N GLU A 125 9.20 -12.14 7.53
CA GLU A 125 8.69 -12.69 8.78
C GLU A 125 7.45 -11.97 9.29
N LEU A 126 7.07 -10.86 8.65
CA LEU A 126 5.91 -10.09 9.07
C LEU A 126 4.61 -10.77 8.68
N ASN A 127 3.58 -10.55 9.49
CA ASN A 127 2.26 -11.11 9.25
C ASN A 127 1.49 -10.25 8.25
N PHE A 128 1.64 -10.54 6.96
CA PHE A 128 0.94 -9.85 5.88
C PHE A 128 -0.35 -10.56 5.49
N TYR A 129 -1.26 -9.81 4.88
CA TYR A 129 -2.36 -10.43 4.15
C TYR A 129 -1.83 -11.15 2.92
N ASN A 130 -2.48 -12.26 2.55
CA ASN A 130 -2.03 -13.08 1.43
C ASN A 130 -2.01 -12.33 0.10
N ASP A 131 -2.91 -11.40 -0.10
CA ASP A 131 -3.03 -10.68 -1.38
C ASP A 131 -1.92 -9.64 -1.59
N ILE A 132 -1.30 -9.13 -0.54
CA ILE A 132 -0.22 -8.16 -0.68
C ILE A 132 1.17 -8.80 -0.67
N PHE A 133 1.27 -10.04 -0.23
CA PHE A 133 2.56 -10.73 -0.18
C PHE A 133 3.26 -10.76 -1.54
N PRO A 134 2.58 -11.11 -2.65
CA PRO A 134 3.22 -11.07 -3.97
C PRO A 134 3.68 -9.67 -4.38
N ILE A 135 2.95 -8.64 -3.99
CA ILE A 135 3.29 -7.24 -4.30
C ILE A 135 4.58 -6.85 -3.58
N VAL A 136 4.68 -7.17 -2.30
CA VAL A 136 5.87 -6.88 -1.49
C VAL A 136 7.07 -7.66 -2.03
N THR A 137 6.89 -8.93 -2.36
CA THR A 137 7.95 -9.78 -2.91
C THR A 137 8.50 -9.20 -4.21
N LYS A 138 7.62 -8.74 -5.09
CA LYS A 138 8.02 -8.11 -6.35
C LYS A 138 8.89 -6.88 -6.11
N ALA A 139 8.50 -6.06 -5.12
CA ALA A 139 9.26 -4.87 -4.75
C ALA A 139 10.64 -5.23 -4.20
N ILE A 140 10.72 -6.23 -3.33
CA ILE A 140 11.99 -6.69 -2.76
C ILE A 140 12.92 -7.18 -3.86
N ASN A 141 12.40 -7.98 -4.79
CA ASN A 141 13.20 -8.51 -5.90
C ASN A 141 13.76 -7.39 -6.77
N PHE A 142 12.94 -6.37 -7.04
CA PHE A 142 13.40 -5.21 -7.80
C PHE A 142 14.56 -4.50 -7.10
N LEU A 143 14.45 -4.27 -5.80
CA LEU A 143 15.51 -3.61 -5.03
C LEU A 143 16.77 -4.45 -4.96
N ASN A 144 16.65 -5.77 -4.83
CA ASN A 144 17.81 -6.67 -4.82
C ASN A 144 18.55 -6.65 -6.15
N GLU A 145 17.85 -6.62 -7.25
CA GLU A 145 18.46 -6.51 -8.59
C GLU A 145 19.17 -5.18 -8.77
N LYS A 146 18.55 -4.09 -8.30
CA LYS A 146 19.10 -2.76 -8.41
C LYS A 146 20.34 -2.57 -7.53
N GLY A 147 20.40 -3.26 -6.40
CA GLY A 147 21.49 -3.17 -5.45
C GLY A 147 22.73 -3.96 -5.86
N ASN A 148 22.64 -4.74 -6.93
CA ASN A 148 23.77 -5.52 -7.44
C ASN A 148 24.50 -4.75 -8.58
#